data_68202b6f8925da60b74783b89c99624a
#
_entry.id   68202b6f8925da60b74783b89c99624a
#
_cell.length_a   1.000
_cell.length_b   1.000
_cell.length_c   1.000
_cell.angle_alpha   90.00
_cell.angle_beta   90.00
_cell.angle_gamma   90.00
#
_symmetry.space_group_name_H-M   'P 1'
#
loop_
_entity.id
_entity.type
_entity.pdbx_description
1 polymer ?
#
loop_
_entity_poly.entity_id
_entity_poly.type
_entity_poly.pdbx_seq_one_letter_code
_entity_poly.pdbx_strand_id
1 'polypeptide(L)'
;MSGKVIFIGAGPGALDLITLRGARLLATADVVLFDALTDPALRDFAPNARWIHVGKRGFADSTGQATINALLVKHALTADVVVRLKGGDPSVFGRLEEELQALMAAGIASEVVPGITAATAAAASTKRPLTRRGNGRSVSLTTAMTLSGELHTHRTADTEVFYMAGKQLAALSRRLLAAGWPADTPVSVVSRAGWPDQRQSDHGAATLVQASMLHAGRPTVVTVGAGARPVVHEISAETQASHRSNPPPAKDQPEPLRCRVVAESTNPAPSPPTAAFQLLPSEPTS
;
A
#
# COMPACT_ATOMS: atom_id res chain seq x y z
N MET A 1 -15.13 -32.76 -9.91
CA MET A 1 -14.23 -32.30 -8.84
C MET A 1 -14.45 -30.81 -8.69
N SER A 2 -14.51 -30.28 -7.48
CA SER A 2 -14.57 -28.83 -7.28
C SER A 2 -13.19 -28.21 -7.61
N GLY A 3 -13.19 -27.04 -8.19
CA GLY A 3 -12.00 -26.25 -8.41
C GLY A 3 -11.42 -25.70 -7.09
N LYS A 4 -10.41 -24.86 -7.16
CA LYS A 4 -9.79 -24.19 -6.01
C LYS A 4 -10.02 -22.69 -6.05
N VAL A 5 -10.00 -22.05 -4.86
CA VAL A 5 -10.03 -20.59 -4.73
C VAL A 5 -8.68 -20.08 -4.26
N ILE A 6 -8.12 -19.10 -4.97
CA ILE A 6 -6.85 -18.45 -4.62
C ILE A 6 -7.15 -17.01 -4.22
N PHE A 7 -6.90 -16.66 -2.96
CA PHE A 7 -6.94 -15.30 -2.49
C PHE A 7 -5.62 -14.61 -2.82
N ILE A 8 -5.67 -13.55 -3.59
CA ILE A 8 -4.46 -12.81 -4.01
C ILE A 8 -4.55 -11.37 -3.53
N GLY A 9 -3.51 -10.93 -2.81
CA GLY A 9 -3.33 -9.52 -2.49
C GLY A 9 -2.91 -8.75 -3.74
N ALA A 10 -3.77 -7.82 -4.16
CA ALA A 10 -3.56 -6.99 -5.35
C ALA A 10 -2.54 -5.85 -5.11
N GLY A 11 -2.07 -5.70 -3.88
CA GLY A 11 -1.28 -4.54 -3.50
C GLY A 11 -2.13 -3.28 -3.24
N PRO A 12 -1.48 -2.15 -2.95
CA PRO A 12 -2.14 -0.93 -2.46
C PRO A 12 -2.73 -0.06 -3.58
N GLY A 13 -2.44 -0.37 -4.85
CA GLY A 13 -2.94 0.39 -5.98
C GLY A 13 -2.04 0.45 -7.20
N ALA A 14 -0.72 0.51 -7.04
CA ALA A 14 0.21 0.43 -8.17
C ALA A 14 0.29 -1.03 -8.68
N LEU A 15 0.17 -1.20 -9.99
CA LEU A 15 0.15 -2.49 -10.66
C LEU A 15 1.38 -3.36 -10.34
N ASP A 16 2.56 -2.73 -10.30
CA ASP A 16 3.86 -3.36 -10.07
C ASP A 16 4.10 -3.77 -8.59
N LEU A 17 3.17 -3.42 -7.70
CA LEU A 17 3.20 -3.85 -6.29
C LEU A 17 2.42 -5.15 -6.02
N ILE A 18 1.91 -5.82 -7.06
CA ILE A 18 1.48 -7.21 -6.94
C ILE A 18 2.72 -8.10 -6.75
N THR A 19 2.60 -9.15 -5.94
CA THR A 19 3.70 -10.11 -5.80
C THR A 19 3.87 -10.94 -7.07
N LEU A 20 5.10 -11.38 -7.39
CA LEU A 20 5.35 -12.28 -8.53
C LEU A 20 4.50 -13.56 -8.46
N ARG A 21 4.33 -14.13 -7.25
CA ARG A 21 3.45 -15.29 -7.05
C ARG A 21 2.00 -14.94 -7.37
N GLY A 22 1.53 -13.77 -6.88
CA GLY A 22 0.18 -13.29 -7.16
C GLY A 22 -0.07 -13.12 -8.66
N ALA A 23 0.85 -12.48 -9.39
CA ALA A 23 0.74 -12.28 -10.83
C ALA A 23 0.70 -13.60 -11.62
N ARG A 24 1.60 -14.55 -11.28
CA ARG A 24 1.63 -15.88 -11.91
C ARG A 24 0.35 -16.67 -11.69
N LEU A 25 -0.17 -16.67 -10.47
CA LEU A 25 -1.41 -17.39 -10.16
C LEU A 25 -2.64 -16.69 -10.73
N LEU A 26 -2.65 -15.35 -10.77
CA LEU A 26 -3.72 -14.59 -11.43
C LEU A 26 -3.84 -14.97 -12.92
N ALA A 27 -2.71 -15.18 -13.59
CA ALA A 27 -2.68 -15.58 -15.02
C ALA A 27 -3.31 -16.97 -15.30
N THR A 28 -3.49 -17.80 -14.26
CA THR A 28 -4.13 -19.13 -14.40
C THR A 28 -5.63 -19.12 -14.10
N ALA A 29 -6.21 -17.95 -13.84
CA ALA A 29 -7.60 -17.85 -13.40
C ALA A 29 -8.60 -18.07 -14.54
N ASP A 30 -9.65 -18.85 -14.28
CA ASP A 30 -10.85 -18.92 -15.12
C ASP A 30 -11.85 -17.83 -14.74
N VAL A 31 -11.93 -17.53 -13.43
CA VAL A 31 -12.83 -16.51 -12.87
C VAL A 31 -12.07 -15.65 -11.84
N VAL A 32 -12.21 -14.34 -11.95
CA VAL A 32 -11.65 -13.39 -10.99
C VAL A 32 -12.76 -12.57 -10.32
N LEU A 33 -12.93 -12.73 -9.02
CA LEU A 33 -13.77 -11.85 -8.20
C LEU A 33 -12.90 -10.76 -7.58
N PHE A 34 -13.16 -9.49 -7.86
CA PHE A 34 -12.26 -8.39 -7.49
C PHE A 34 -12.97 -7.22 -6.80
N ASP A 35 -12.22 -6.51 -5.94
CA ASP A 35 -12.67 -5.34 -5.19
C ASP A 35 -12.49 -4.03 -5.97
N ALA A 36 -13.14 -2.97 -5.52
CA ALA A 36 -13.03 -1.63 -6.10
C ALA A 36 -11.65 -0.96 -5.91
N LEU A 37 -10.79 -1.50 -5.03
CA LEU A 37 -9.44 -0.96 -4.75
C LEU A 37 -8.33 -1.66 -5.56
N THR A 38 -8.69 -2.49 -6.53
CA THR A 38 -7.74 -3.16 -7.43
C THR A 38 -7.51 -2.31 -8.68
N ASP A 39 -6.26 -2.27 -9.17
CA ASP A 39 -5.93 -1.59 -10.41
C ASP A 39 -6.62 -2.30 -11.59
N PRO A 40 -7.36 -1.58 -12.46
CA PRO A 40 -7.97 -2.15 -13.65
C PRO A 40 -6.99 -2.84 -14.61
N ALA A 41 -5.73 -2.39 -14.67
CA ALA A 41 -4.69 -2.98 -15.52
C ALA A 41 -4.26 -4.40 -15.09
N LEU A 42 -4.63 -4.84 -13.87
CA LEU A 42 -4.45 -6.24 -13.46
C LEU A 42 -5.18 -7.23 -14.37
N ARG A 43 -6.15 -6.78 -15.15
CA ARG A 43 -6.85 -7.61 -16.14
C ARG A 43 -5.93 -8.12 -17.24
N ASP A 44 -4.86 -7.39 -17.54
CA ASP A 44 -3.90 -7.78 -18.59
C ASP A 44 -3.12 -9.06 -18.21
N PHE A 45 -3.05 -9.41 -16.89
CA PHE A 45 -2.47 -10.68 -16.45
C PHE A 45 -3.39 -11.90 -16.68
N ALA A 46 -4.71 -11.69 -16.77
CA ALA A 46 -5.68 -12.76 -16.99
C ALA A 46 -6.75 -12.33 -18.01
N PRO A 47 -6.37 -12.10 -19.28
CA PRO A 47 -7.25 -11.54 -20.30
C PRO A 47 -8.41 -12.49 -20.66
N ASN A 48 -8.21 -13.80 -20.50
CA ASN A 48 -9.22 -14.82 -20.80
C ASN A 48 -10.15 -15.14 -19.63
N ALA A 49 -9.83 -14.65 -18.42
CA ALA A 49 -10.65 -14.89 -17.23
C ALA A 49 -11.97 -14.11 -17.28
N ARG A 50 -13.00 -14.66 -16.66
CA ARG A 50 -14.25 -13.93 -16.41
C ARG A 50 -14.08 -13.04 -15.18
N TRP A 51 -14.08 -11.72 -15.37
CA TRP A 51 -13.95 -10.73 -14.29
C TRP A 51 -15.30 -10.33 -13.71
N ILE A 52 -15.47 -10.47 -12.40
CA ILE A 52 -16.68 -10.18 -11.64
C ILE A 52 -16.35 -9.17 -10.54
N HIS A 53 -16.92 -7.97 -10.63
CA HIS A 53 -16.77 -6.95 -9.60
C HIS A 53 -17.67 -7.26 -8.40
N VAL A 54 -17.07 -7.39 -7.21
CA VAL A 54 -17.79 -7.66 -5.95
C VAL A 54 -17.60 -6.56 -4.89
N GLY A 55 -16.81 -5.52 -5.20
CA GLY A 55 -16.59 -4.37 -4.33
C GLY A 55 -17.74 -3.36 -4.35
N LYS A 56 -17.66 -2.36 -3.47
CA LYS A 56 -18.61 -1.23 -3.46
C LYS A 56 -18.44 -0.37 -4.70
N ARG A 57 -19.50 -0.11 -5.45
CA ARG A 57 -19.56 0.95 -6.45
C ARG A 57 -20.15 2.18 -5.78
N GLY A 58 -19.30 3.14 -5.36
CA GLY A 58 -19.76 4.40 -4.78
C GLY A 58 -20.39 4.23 -3.38
N PHE A 59 -21.32 5.13 -3.02
CA PHE A 59 -22.05 5.12 -1.76
C PHE A 59 -23.35 4.27 -1.81
N ALA A 60 -23.67 3.67 -2.96
CA ALA A 60 -24.80 2.79 -3.15
C ALA A 60 -24.42 1.33 -2.90
N ASP A 61 -25.36 0.56 -2.40
CA ASP A 61 -25.38 -0.83 -2.00
C ASP A 61 -24.10 -1.66 -2.17
N SER A 62 -23.46 -1.95 -1.05
CA SER A 62 -22.36 -2.93 -1.04
C SER A 62 -22.94 -4.33 -1.28
N THR A 63 -22.35 -5.10 -2.18
CA THR A 63 -22.57 -6.53 -2.22
C THR A 63 -22.35 -7.09 -0.82
N GLY A 64 -23.38 -7.67 -0.22
CA GLY A 64 -23.30 -8.21 1.13
C GLY A 64 -22.24 -9.31 1.19
N GLN A 65 -21.55 -9.47 2.33
CA GLN A 65 -20.52 -10.49 2.45
C GLN A 65 -21.05 -11.90 2.17
N ALA A 66 -22.28 -12.18 2.59
CA ALA A 66 -22.94 -13.46 2.30
C ALA A 66 -23.06 -13.72 0.79
N THR A 67 -23.34 -12.68 -0.01
CA THR A 67 -23.38 -12.79 -1.48
C THR A 67 -22.01 -13.06 -2.07
N ILE A 68 -20.95 -12.40 -1.56
CA ILE A 68 -19.57 -12.64 -2.00
C ILE A 68 -19.19 -14.11 -1.70
N ASN A 69 -19.47 -14.58 -0.50
CA ASN A 69 -19.22 -15.98 -0.08
C ASN A 69 -19.95 -16.97 -1.00
N ALA A 70 -21.22 -16.72 -1.28
CA ALA A 70 -22.02 -17.56 -2.19
C ALA A 70 -21.48 -17.56 -3.63
N LEU A 71 -21.00 -16.41 -4.12
CA LEU A 71 -20.37 -16.32 -5.46
C LEU A 71 -19.04 -17.09 -5.52
N LEU A 72 -18.21 -17.03 -4.48
CA LEU A 72 -16.96 -17.80 -4.41
C LEU A 72 -17.25 -19.31 -4.50
N VAL A 73 -18.18 -19.81 -3.66
CA VAL A 73 -18.60 -21.23 -3.68
C VAL A 73 -19.17 -21.61 -5.04
N LYS A 74 -20.11 -20.81 -5.58
CA LYS A 74 -20.75 -21.07 -6.86
C LYS A 74 -19.73 -21.23 -7.98
N HIS A 75 -18.77 -20.31 -8.10
CA HIS A 75 -17.80 -20.35 -9.17
C HIS A 75 -16.76 -21.47 -9.00
N ALA A 76 -16.36 -21.79 -7.78
CA ALA A 76 -15.44 -22.90 -7.52
C ALA A 76 -16.05 -24.28 -7.80
N LEU A 77 -17.38 -24.39 -7.87
CA LEU A 77 -18.05 -25.62 -8.29
C LEU A 77 -18.08 -25.81 -9.81
N THR A 78 -17.79 -24.76 -10.59
CA THR A 78 -17.94 -24.75 -12.06
C THR A 78 -16.68 -24.34 -12.83
N ALA A 79 -15.64 -23.92 -12.15
CA ALA A 79 -14.36 -23.50 -12.71
C ALA A 79 -13.21 -24.17 -11.96
N ASP A 80 -12.09 -24.42 -12.62
CA ASP A 80 -10.93 -25.07 -12.01
C ASP A 80 -10.16 -24.12 -11.08
N VAL A 81 -9.99 -22.86 -11.52
CA VAL A 81 -9.26 -21.83 -10.76
C VAL A 81 -10.09 -20.56 -10.62
N VAL A 82 -10.52 -20.29 -9.40
CA VAL A 82 -11.18 -19.03 -9.03
C VAL A 82 -10.20 -18.15 -8.25
N VAL A 83 -9.96 -16.94 -8.73
CA VAL A 83 -9.15 -15.96 -7.99
C VAL A 83 -10.06 -14.98 -7.27
N ARG A 84 -9.83 -14.80 -5.96
CA ARG A 84 -10.37 -13.71 -5.17
C ARG A 84 -9.29 -12.64 -5.02
N LEU A 85 -9.35 -11.59 -5.85
CA LEU A 85 -8.39 -10.51 -5.88
C LEU A 85 -8.81 -9.40 -4.91
N LYS A 86 -8.01 -9.17 -3.86
CA LYS A 86 -8.31 -8.26 -2.74
C LYS A 86 -7.33 -7.09 -2.71
N GLY A 87 -7.81 -5.86 -2.59
CA GLY A 87 -6.93 -4.69 -2.44
C GLY A 87 -6.05 -4.80 -1.20
N GLY A 88 -4.78 -4.44 -1.32
CA GLY A 88 -3.79 -4.57 -0.26
C GLY A 88 -3.37 -6.03 -0.02
N ASP A 89 -3.44 -6.46 1.24
CA ASP A 89 -3.20 -7.82 1.70
C ASP A 89 -4.52 -8.47 2.16
N PRO A 90 -4.81 -9.72 1.77
CA PRO A 90 -6.05 -10.41 2.14
C PRO A 90 -6.25 -10.54 3.65
N SER A 91 -5.15 -10.66 4.42
CA SER A 91 -5.17 -10.91 5.87
C SER A 91 -5.33 -9.62 6.69
N VAL A 92 -5.28 -8.42 6.05
CA VAL A 92 -5.34 -7.13 6.74
C VAL A 92 -6.68 -6.43 6.43
N PHE A 93 -7.63 -6.52 7.37
CA PHE A 93 -8.97 -5.94 7.28
C PHE A 93 -9.75 -6.33 6.01
N GLY A 94 -9.43 -7.51 5.45
CA GLY A 94 -10.00 -8.02 4.20
C GLY A 94 -11.20 -8.95 4.38
N ARG A 95 -11.69 -9.21 5.59
CA ARG A 95 -12.77 -10.18 5.89
C ARG A 95 -12.48 -11.59 5.35
N LEU A 96 -11.18 -11.94 5.28
CA LEU A 96 -10.70 -13.20 4.73
C LEU A 96 -11.28 -14.41 5.47
N GLU A 97 -11.43 -14.32 6.81
CA GLU A 97 -11.93 -15.39 7.64
C GLU A 97 -13.33 -15.86 7.20
N GLU A 98 -14.24 -14.93 6.94
CA GLU A 98 -15.63 -15.24 6.54
C GLU A 98 -15.67 -15.93 5.15
N GLU A 99 -14.78 -15.53 4.24
CA GLU A 99 -14.67 -16.13 2.90
C GLU A 99 -14.06 -17.55 3.00
N LEU A 100 -13.01 -17.74 3.84
CA LEU A 100 -12.41 -19.06 4.10
C LEU A 100 -13.39 -20.03 4.77
N GLN A 101 -14.16 -19.58 5.76
CA GLN A 101 -15.18 -20.41 6.42
C GLN A 101 -16.24 -20.91 5.45
N ALA A 102 -16.70 -20.05 4.52
CA ALA A 102 -17.67 -20.46 3.51
C ALA A 102 -17.13 -21.53 2.56
N LEU A 103 -15.86 -21.39 2.12
CA LEU A 103 -15.21 -22.39 1.26
C LEU A 103 -14.98 -23.71 2.00
N MET A 104 -14.53 -23.64 3.25
CA MET A 104 -14.31 -24.82 4.10
C MET A 104 -15.63 -25.59 4.32
N ALA A 105 -16.72 -24.88 4.60
CA ALA A 105 -18.04 -25.49 4.74
C ALA A 105 -18.53 -26.18 3.46
N ALA A 106 -18.08 -25.70 2.28
CA ALA A 106 -18.39 -26.29 0.97
C ALA A 106 -17.38 -27.36 0.51
N GLY A 107 -16.35 -27.67 1.30
CA GLY A 107 -15.30 -28.64 0.94
C GLY A 107 -14.40 -28.17 -0.20
N ILE A 108 -14.26 -26.85 -0.42
CA ILE A 108 -13.48 -26.26 -1.50
C ILE A 108 -12.07 -25.91 -1.01
N ALA A 109 -11.06 -26.37 -1.72
CA ALA A 109 -9.66 -26.06 -1.44
C ALA A 109 -9.36 -24.56 -1.64
N SER A 110 -8.57 -23.97 -0.76
CA SER A 110 -8.19 -22.58 -0.85
C SER A 110 -6.70 -22.34 -0.58
N GLU A 111 -6.16 -21.29 -1.18
CA GLU A 111 -4.79 -20.80 -1.00
C GLU A 111 -4.82 -19.30 -0.76
N VAL A 112 -3.89 -18.77 0.06
CA VAL A 112 -3.75 -17.33 0.32
C VAL A 112 -2.38 -16.87 -0.09
N VAL A 113 -2.32 -15.88 -0.97
CA VAL A 113 -1.10 -15.21 -1.44
C VAL A 113 -1.07 -13.80 -0.85
N PRO A 114 -0.06 -13.47 -0.03
CA PRO A 114 0.04 -12.15 0.60
C PRO A 114 0.23 -11.03 -0.43
N GLY A 115 -0.09 -9.81 -0.03
CA GLY A 115 0.10 -8.60 -0.81
C GLY A 115 0.72 -7.46 -0.02
N ILE A 116 1.06 -6.38 -0.69
CA ILE A 116 1.55 -5.15 -0.05
C ILE A 116 0.36 -4.42 0.58
N THR A 117 0.33 -4.32 1.90
CA THR A 117 -0.73 -3.59 2.59
C THR A 117 -0.53 -2.06 2.53
N ALA A 118 -1.62 -1.29 2.63
CA ALA A 118 -1.60 0.16 2.53
C ALA A 118 -0.68 0.85 3.56
N ALA A 119 -0.48 0.27 4.75
CA ALA A 119 0.44 0.80 5.76
C ALA A 119 1.88 0.85 5.26
N THR A 120 2.37 -0.26 4.70
CA THR A 120 3.75 -0.35 4.18
C THR A 120 3.93 0.49 2.92
N ALA A 121 2.91 0.57 2.07
CA ALA A 121 2.93 1.45 0.91
C ALA A 121 2.97 2.94 1.29
N ALA A 122 2.18 3.36 2.29
CA ALA A 122 2.21 4.72 2.81
C ALA A 122 3.59 5.05 3.44
N ALA A 123 4.16 4.12 4.20
CA ALA A 123 5.50 4.26 4.79
C ALA A 123 6.58 4.43 3.72
N ALA A 124 6.55 3.62 2.66
CA ALA A 124 7.50 3.67 1.56
C ALA A 124 7.37 4.98 0.76
N SER A 125 6.16 5.36 0.36
CA SER A 125 5.91 6.56 -0.43
C SER A 125 6.29 7.86 0.30
N THR A 126 6.16 7.87 1.62
CA THR A 126 6.54 9.01 2.48
C THR A 126 7.98 8.93 2.99
N LYS A 127 8.69 7.82 2.73
CA LYS A 127 10.04 7.55 3.25
C LYS A 127 10.08 7.60 4.79
N ARG A 128 9.03 7.10 5.45
CA ARG A 128 8.88 7.08 6.90
C ARG A 128 8.74 5.64 7.39
N PRO A 129 9.83 5.03 7.88
CA PRO A 129 9.78 3.68 8.42
C PRO A 129 8.79 3.59 9.58
N LEU A 130 7.93 2.56 9.57
CA LEU A 130 6.97 2.30 10.66
C LEU A 130 7.67 1.93 11.97
N THR A 131 8.87 1.35 11.88
CA THR A 131 9.70 1.01 13.03
C THR A 131 10.97 1.85 13.03
N ARG A 132 11.46 2.20 14.25
CA ARG A 132 12.70 2.98 14.42
C ARG A 132 13.55 2.39 15.53
N ARG A 133 14.84 2.29 15.30
CA ARG A 133 15.77 1.85 16.33
C ARG A 133 15.75 2.83 17.50
N GLY A 134 15.60 2.32 18.70
CA GLY A 134 15.58 3.10 19.94
C GLY A 134 14.18 3.56 20.38
N ASN A 135 13.39 4.21 19.53
CA ASN A 135 12.16 4.90 19.91
C ASN A 135 10.91 4.53 19.09
N GLY A 136 10.94 3.39 18.41
CA GLY A 136 9.81 2.91 17.56
C GLY A 136 9.88 1.41 17.33
N ARG A 137 9.78 0.61 18.42
CA ARG A 137 9.94 -0.85 18.35
C ARG A 137 8.66 -1.60 18.05
N SER A 138 7.52 -0.96 18.27
CA SER A 138 6.20 -1.57 18.14
C SER A 138 5.33 -0.84 17.11
N VAL A 139 4.55 -1.63 16.35
CA VAL A 139 3.59 -1.13 15.37
C VAL A 139 2.27 -1.83 15.60
N SER A 140 1.17 -1.09 15.72
CA SER A 140 -0.18 -1.63 15.69
C SER A 140 -0.89 -1.28 14.38
N LEU A 141 -1.67 -2.23 13.85
CA LEU A 141 -2.58 -2.03 12.73
C LEU A 141 -4.01 -2.06 13.26
N THR A 142 -4.74 -0.96 13.08
CA THR A 142 -6.06 -0.76 13.65
C THR A 142 -7.03 -0.25 12.58
N THR A 143 -8.30 -0.64 12.65
CA THR A 143 -9.34 -0.02 11.81
C THR A 143 -9.95 1.18 12.51
N ALA A 144 -10.15 2.27 11.77
CA ALA A 144 -10.93 3.40 12.26
C ALA A 144 -12.44 3.18 12.09
N MET A 145 -12.86 2.09 11.43
CA MET A 145 -14.26 1.69 11.27
C MET A 145 -14.54 0.46 12.14
N THR A 146 -15.50 0.58 13.06
CA THR A 146 -16.03 -0.53 13.84
C THR A 146 -17.53 -0.66 13.63
N LEU A 147 -18.09 -1.85 13.87
CA LEU A 147 -19.54 -2.08 13.79
C LEU A 147 -20.32 -1.22 14.79
N SER A 148 -19.75 -0.95 15.97
CA SER A 148 -20.33 -0.10 17.01
C SER A 148 -20.12 1.40 16.79
N GLY A 149 -19.33 1.78 15.79
CA GLY A 149 -18.89 3.18 15.61
C GLY A 149 -17.88 3.64 16.67
N GLU A 150 -17.50 2.77 17.61
CA GLU A 150 -16.51 3.08 18.64
C GLU A 150 -15.11 2.78 18.14
N LEU A 151 -14.26 3.80 18.16
CA LEU A 151 -12.83 3.70 17.94
C LEU A 151 -12.16 3.29 19.26
N HIS A 152 -11.52 2.14 19.30
CA HIS A 152 -10.66 1.82 20.43
C HIS A 152 -9.34 2.56 20.28
N THR A 153 -9.08 3.50 21.18
CA THR A 153 -7.83 4.27 21.21
C THR A 153 -7.20 4.15 22.59
N HIS A 154 -6.56 3.04 22.83
CA HIS A 154 -5.54 2.97 23.85
C HIS A 154 -4.20 3.02 23.13
N ARG A 155 -3.26 3.81 23.63
CA ARG A 155 -1.89 3.79 23.11
C ARG A 155 -1.27 2.42 23.39
N THR A 156 -1.21 1.57 22.34
CA THR A 156 -0.74 0.19 22.43
C THR A 156 0.64 -0.02 21.82
N ALA A 157 1.10 0.95 21.00
CA ALA A 157 2.35 0.85 20.28
C ALA A 157 3.04 2.21 20.14
N ASP A 158 4.33 2.21 19.78
CA ASP A 158 5.09 3.43 19.47
C ASP A 158 4.63 4.06 18.15
N THR A 159 4.16 3.22 17.22
CA THR A 159 3.53 3.61 15.96
C THR A 159 2.17 2.95 15.85
N GLU A 160 1.13 3.73 15.67
CA GLU A 160 -0.21 3.24 15.40
C GLU A 160 -0.65 3.60 13.98
N VAL A 161 -1.15 2.61 13.24
CA VAL A 161 -1.62 2.80 11.87
C VAL A 161 -3.11 2.51 11.79
N PHE A 162 -3.89 3.53 11.45
CA PHE A 162 -5.35 3.44 11.33
C PHE A 162 -5.76 3.33 9.87
N TYR A 163 -6.42 2.22 9.53
CA TYR A 163 -7.02 1.99 8.23
C TYR A 163 -8.44 2.57 8.16
N MET A 164 -8.92 2.83 6.94
CA MET A 164 -10.28 3.32 6.67
C MET A 164 -10.62 4.63 7.39
N ALA A 165 -9.61 5.45 7.71
CA ALA A 165 -9.74 6.62 8.55
C ALA A 165 -10.30 7.86 7.83
N GLY A 166 -10.46 7.87 6.51
CA GLY A 166 -10.75 9.06 5.72
C GLY A 166 -12.01 9.84 6.14
N LYS A 167 -13.03 9.16 6.68
CA LYS A 167 -14.24 9.80 7.22
C LYS A 167 -14.19 10.05 8.73
N GLN A 168 -13.14 9.61 9.41
CA GLN A 168 -13.05 9.56 10.87
C GLN A 168 -11.97 10.49 11.43
N LEU A 169 -11.32 11.33 10.62
CA LEU A 169 -10.15 12.12 11.04
C LEU A 169 -10.43 13.01 12.25
N ALA A 170 -11.58 13.69 12.27
CA ALA A 170 -11.98 14.52 13.41
C ALA A 170 -12.28 13.68 14.68
N ALA A 171 -12.92 12.53 14.54
CA ALA A 171 -13.18 11.62 15.65
C ALA A 171 -11.87 11.00 16.14
N LEU A 172 -10.98 10.61 15.24
CA LEU A 172 -9.66 10.07 15.56
C LEU A 172 -8.81 11.08 16.34
N SER A 173 -8.77 12.35 15.90
CA SER A 173 -8.08 13.44 16.64
C SER A 173 -8.52 13.49 18.10
N ARG A 174 -9.84 13.60 18.34
CA ARG A 174 -10.37 13.67 19.71
C ARG A 174 -10.01 12.44 20.55
N ARG A 175 -10.04 11.26 19.95
CA ARG A 175 -9.75 10.00 20.63
C ARG A 175 -8.27 9.81 20.92
N LEU A 176 -7.37 10.21 20.04
CA LEU A 176 -5.94 10.22 20.28
C LEU A 176 -5.61 11.05 21.52
N LEU A 177 -6.18 12.25 21.61
CA LEU A 177 -6.01 13.11 22.79
C LEU A 177 -6.58 12.48 24.07
N ALA A 178 -7.78 11.90 24.00
CA ALA A 178 -8.42 11.19 25.10
C ALA A 178 -7.63 9.94 25.55
N ALA A 179 -6.92 9.29 24.62
CA ALA A 179 -6.03 8.17 24.91
C ALA A 179 -4.67 8.57 25.48
N GLY A 180 -4.43 9.88 25.70
CA GLY A 180 -3.21 10.41 26.30
C GLY A 180 -2.07 10.65 25.31
N TRP A 181 -2.33 10.68 23.99
CA TRP A 181 -1.34 11.15 23.04
C TRP A 181 -1.14 12.66 23.19
N PRO A 182 0.10 13.17 23.28
CA PRO A 182 0.39 14.61 23.28
C PRO A 182 -0.22 15.31 22.04
N ALA A 183 -0.65 16.55 22.20
CA ALA A 183 -1.31 17.33 21.16
C ALA A 183 -0.45 17.51 19.89
N ASP A 184 0.85 17.57 20.06
CA ASP A 184 1.88 17.70 19.01
C ASP A 184 2.39 16.37 18.48
N THR A 185 1.85 15.23 18.94
CA THR A 185 2.25 13.90 18.43
C THR A 185 2.17 13.89 16.92
N PRO A 186 3.26 13.51 16.22
CA PRO A 186 3.28 13.49 14.77
C PRO A 186 2.24 12.53 14.19
N VAL A 187 1.49 13.01 13.21
CA VAL A 187 0.50 12.25 12.45
C VAL A 187 0.73 12.47 10.96
N SER A 188 0.89 11.38 10.22
CA SER A 188 0.98 11.39 8.77
C SER A 188 -0.28 10.78 8.16
N VAL A 189 -0.93 11.50 7.26
CA VAL A 189 -2.15 11.07 6.57
C VAL A 189 -1.84 10.83 5.10
N VAL A 190 -2.08 9.61 4.63
CA VAL A 190 -1.88 9.24 3.23
C VAL A 190 -3.16 8.65 2.67
N SER A 191 -3.69 9.24 1.62
CA SER A 191 -4.82 8.67 0.90
C SER A 191 -4.41 8.15 -0.46
N ARG A 192 -4.99 6.99 -0.86
CA ARG A 192 -4.68 6.27 -2.08
C ARG A 192 -3.17 6.02 -2.24
N ALA A 193 -2.54 5.49 -1.17
CA ALA A 193 -1.13 5.11 -1.19
C ALA A 193 -0.83 4.16 -2.35
N GLY A 194 0.21 4.45 -3.13
CA GLY A 194 0.58 3.68 -4.31
C GLY A 194 -0.20 4.00 -5.59
N TRP A 195 -1.16 4.93 -5.56
CA TRP A 195 -1.88 5.39 -6.75
C TRP A 195 -1.27 6.69 -7.31
N PRO A 196 -1.42 6.97 -8.62
CA PRO A 196 -0.89 8.19 -9.23
C PRO A 196 -1.44 9.48 -8.60
N ASP A 197 -2.66 9.45 -8.07
CA ASP A 197 -3.33 10.56 -7.41
C ASP A 197 -3.20 10.51 -5.88
N GLN A 198 -2.19 9.82 -5.33
CA GLN A 198 -1.89 9.84 -3.90
C GLN A 198 -1.83 11.25 -3.35
N ARG A 199 -2.35 11.44 -2.13
CA ARG A 199 -2.21 12.69 -1.36
C ARG A 199 -1.62 12.38 0.01
N GLN A 200 -0.78 13.30 0.48
CA GLN A 200 -0.16 13.24 1.80
C GLN A 200 -0.32 14.58 2.51
N SER A 201 -0.51 14.52 3.83
CA SER A 201 -0.40 15.69 4.71
C SER A 201 0.09 15.29 6.10
N ASP A 202 0.74 16.25 6.79
CA ASP A 202 1.33 16.06 8.10
C ASP A 202 0.66 16.97 9.10
N HIS A 203 0.37 16.42 10.29
CA HIS A 203 -0.37 17.09 11.36
C HIS A 203 0.18 16.70 12.73
N GLY A 204 -0.21 17.43 13.75
CA GLY A 204 -0.21 16.96 15.14
C GLY A 204 -1.53 16.24 15.44
N ALA A 205 -1.56 15.46 16.51
CA ALA A 205 -2.77 14.77 16.95
C ALA A 205 -3.97 15.73 17.13
N ALA A 206 -3.72 16.93 17.68
CA ALA A 206 -4.75 17.95 17.89
C ALA A 206 -5.23 18.63 16.59
N THR A 207 -4.38 18.68 15.55
CA THR A 207 -4.68 19.36 14.28
C THR A 207 -5.10 18.42 13.16
N LEU A 208 -5.20 17.11 13.42
CA LEU A 208 -5.56 16.09 12.44
C LEU A 208 -6.88 16.38 11.72
N VAL A 209 -7.83 17.05 12.37
CA VAL A 209 -9.10 17.46 11.77
C VAL A 209 -8.91 18.29 10.49
N GLN A 210 -7.83 19.05 10.37
CA GLN A 210 -7.53 19.89 9.21
C GLN A 210 -7.29 19.07 7.93
N ALA A 211 -6.92 17.78 8.07
CA ALA A 211 -6.74 16.87 6.95
C ALA A 211 -8.07 16.46 6.27
N SER A 212 -9.23 16.70 6.92
CA SER A 212 -10.51 16.15 6.51
C SER A 212 -10.91 16.55 5.08
N MET A 213 -10.70 17.79 4.67
CA MET A 213 -11.05 18.25 3.31
C MET A 213 -10.13 17.64 2.24
N LEU A 214 -8.82 17.60 2.49
CA LEU A 214 -7.83 17.07 1.54
C LEU A 214 -8.03 15.58 1.24
N HIS A 215 -8.46 14.82 2.27
CA HIS A 215 -8.60 13.36 2.20
C HIS A 215 -10.06 12.89 2.12
N ALA A 216 -11.03 13.82 1.95
CA ALA A 216 -12.45 13.51 1.89
C ALA A 216 -12.77 12.46 0.81
N GLY A 217 -13.55 11.44 1.18
CA GLY A 217 -14.04 10.41 0.25
C GLY A 217 -12.96 9.46 -0.31
N ARG A 218 -11.74 9.53 0.19
CA ARG A 218 -10.60 8.74 -0.31
C ARG A 218 -10.24 7.61 0.66
N PRO A 219 -9.85 6.41 0.15
CA PRO A 219 -9.22 5.38 0.99
C PRO A 219 -7.98 5.96 1.66
N THR A 220 -7.96 5.96 3.00
CA THR A 220 -6.97 6.71 3.77
C THR A 220 -6.39 5.87 4.89
N VAL A 221 -5.08 5.94 5.04
CA VAL A 221 -4.29 5.41 6.16
C VAL A 221 -3.74 6.60 6.95
N VAL A 222 -3.84 6.51 8.27
CA VAL A 222 -3.27 7.48 9.21
C VAL A 222 -2.22 6.79 10.05
N THR A 223 -1.00 7.30 10.03
CA THR A 223 0.11 6.83 10.87
C THR A 223 0.34 7.83 11.99
N VAL A 224 0.42 7.36 13.24
CA VAL A 224 0.58 8.18 14.46
C VAL A 224 1.84 7.77 15.20
N GLY A 225 2.54 8.72 15.77
CA GLY A 225 3.69 8.48 16.65
C GLY A 225 5.02 8.34 15.93
N ALA A 226 5.85 7.36 16.31
CA ALA A 226 7.23 7.23 15.83
C ALA A 226 7.32 7.08 14.32
N GLY A 227 6.45 6.29 13.71
CA GLY A 227 6.42 6.06 12.25
C GLY A 227 5.91 7.25 11.43
N ALA A 228 5.26 8.24 12.06
CA ALA A 228 4.81 9.45 11.37
C ALA A 228 5.90 10.52 11.27
N ARG A 229 6.97 10.43 12.03
CA ARG A 229 8.06 11.42 12.00
C ARG A 229 8.82 11.37 10.69
N PRO A 230 9.17 12.52 10.09
CA PRO A 230 10.11 12.54 8.97
C PRO A 230 11.47 11.94 9.36
N VAL A 231 12.19 11.40 8.38
CA VAL A 231 13.61 11.06 8.56
C VAL A 231 14.39 12.37 8.40
N VAL A 232 15.03 12.82 9.47
CA VAL A 232 15.91 14.01 9.46
C VAL A 232 17.35 13.55 9.50
N HIS A 233 18.22 14.24 8.79
CA HIS A 233 19.66 14.06 8.93
C HIS A 233 20.10 14.90 10.14
N GLU A 234 20.46 14.26 11.25
CA GLU A 234 21.15 14.95 12.35
C GLU A 234 22.57 15.24 11.87
N ILE A 235 22.83 16.48 11.48
CA ILE A 235 24.18 16.98 11.31
C ILE A 235 24.72 17.12 12.73
N SER A 236 25.57 16.18 13.14
CA SER A 236 26.22 16.23 14.44
C SER A 236 26.89 17.59 14.60
N ALA A 237 26.70 18.24 15.76
CA ALA A 237 27.29 19.55 16.05
C ALA A 237 28.83 19.57 15.89
N GLU A 238 29.48 18.40 15.94
CA GLU A 238 30.90 18.22 15.67
C GLU A 238 31.32 18.56 14.26
N THR A 239 30.47 18.34 13.25
CA THR A 239 30.77 18.67 11.83
C THR A 239 30.70 20.19 11.60
N GLN A 240 29.90 20.93 12.38
CA GLN A 240 29.83 22.40 12.29
C GLN A 240 31.00 23.07 12.99
N ALA A 241 31.59 22.46 14.01
CA ALA A 241 32.75 22.99 14.71
C ALA A 241 34.01 22.85 13.85
N SER A 242 34.17 21.77 13.10
CA SER A 242 35.34 21.55 12.24
C SER A 242 35.38 22.46 11.00
N HIS A 243 34.21 22.98 10.54
CA HIS A 243 34.13 23.92 9.41
C HIS A 243 34.37 25.38 9.82
N ARG A 244 34.33 25.71 11.13
CA ARG A 244 34.59 27.08 11.60
C ARG A 244 36.06 27.33 12.00
N SER A 245 36.89 26.28 12.11
CA SER A 245 38.27 26.41 12.59
C SER A 245 39.34 26.50 11.48
N ASN A 246 39.01 26.37 10.23
CA ASN A 246 39.94 26.57 9.13
C ASN A 246 39.39 27.58 8.10
N PRO A 247 39.89 28.82 8.02
CA PRO A 247 39.60 29.66 6.87
C PRO A 247 40.22 29.01 5.64
N PRO A 248 39.54 29.01 4.50
CA PRO A 248 40.08 28.41 3.28
C PRO A 248 41.38 29.13 2.87
N PRO A 249 42.39 28.36 2.42
CA PRO A 249 43.60 28.98 1.87
C PRO A 249 43.22 29.88 0.67
N ALA A 250 43.86 31.02 0.58
CA ALA A 250 43.67 31.97 -0.51
C ALA A 250 43.83 31.25 -1.86
N LYS A 251 42.78 31.24 -2.66
CA LYS A 251 42.80 30.64 -3.98
C LYS A 251 43.58 31.57 -4.93
N ASP A 252 44.70 31.07 -5.44
CA ASP A 252 45.27 31.58 -6.70
C ASP A 252 44.20 31.51 -7.78
N GLN A 253 44.03 32.61 -8.47
CA GLN A 253 43.03 32.72 -9.55
C GLN A 253 43.43 31.79 -10.69
N PRO A 254 42.58 30.88 -11.17
CA PRO A 254 42.89 30.14 -12.40
C PRO A 254 42.68 31.03 -13.62
N GLU A 255 43.65 30.95 -14.54
CA GLU A 255 43.54 31.52 -15.88
C GLU A 255 42.27 31.06 -16.61
N PRO A 256 41.72 31.90 -17.53
CA PRO A 256 40.51 31.56 -18.25
C PRO A 256 40.74 30.44 -19.25
N LEU A 257 40.06 29.30 -19.04
CA LEU A 257 40.00 28.20 -20.00
C LEU A 257 39.35 28.66 -21.31
N ARG A 258 40.11 28.67 -22.39
CA ARG A 258 39.62 28.85 -23.75
C ARG A 258 38.78 27.64 -24.15
N CYS A 259 37.48 27.81 -24.37
CA CYS A 259 36.62 26.83 -25.00
C CYS A 259 37.09 26.53 -26.43
N ARG A 260 37.51 25.29 -26.66
CA ARG A 260 37.65 24.74 -28.03
C ARG A 260 36.30 24.09 -28.37
N VAL A 261 35.60 24.66 -29.33
CA VAL A 261 34.40 24.08 -29.94
C VAL A 261 34.87 22.89 -30.79
N VAL A 262 34.48 21.68 -30.40
CA VAL A 262 34.58 20.49 -31.24
C VAL A 262 33.19 20.23 -31.82
N ALA A 263 33.13 20.21 -33.17
CA ALA A 263 31.92 20.00 -33.93
C ALA A 263 31.29 18.62 -33.62
N GLU A 264 29.99 18.62 -33.36
CA GLU A 264 29.20 17.44 -33.18
C GLU A 264 29.10 16.64 -34.50
N SER A 265 29.45 15.36 -34.44
CA SER A 265 29.01 14.37 -35.41
C SER A 265 27.68 13.78 -34.97
N THR A 266 26.67 14.01 -35.78
CA THR A 266 25.32 13.47 -35.62
C THR A 266 25.32 11.94 -35.76
N ASN A 267 24.96 11.24 -34.64
CA ASN A 267 24.59 9.85 -34.68
C ASN A 267 23.21 9.69 -34.06
N PRO A 268 22.24 9.02 -34.69
CA PRO A 268 20.89 8.91 -34.17
C PRO A 268 20.86 7.96 -32.97
N ALA A 269 20.07 8.31 -31.98
CA ALA A 269 19.84 7.54 -30.75
C ALA A 269 19.26 6.18 -31.05
N PRO A 270 19.68 5.11 -30.31
CA PRO A 270 19.05 3.81 -30.41
C PRO A 270 17.69 3.80 -29.66
N SER A 271 16.69 3.16 -30.29
CA SER A 271 15.38 2.91 -29.74
C SER A 271 15.46 2.08 -28.43
N PRO A 272 14.55 2.27 -27.47
CA PRO A 272 14.56 1.49 -26.24
C PRO A 272 14.26 0.01 -26.50
N PRO A 273 14.88 -0.92 -25.76
CA PRO A 273 14.62 -2.33 -25.93
C PRO A 273 13.22 -2.69 -25.42
N THR A 274 12.43 -3.32 -26.27
CA THR A 274 11.19 -3.99 -25.93
C THR A 274 11.54 -5.18 -25.02
N ALA A 275 11.21 -5.08 -23.74
CA ALA A 275 11.40 -6.17 -22.79
C ALA A 275 10.37 -7.27 -23.06
N ALA A 276 10.71 -8.20 -23.93
CA ALA A 276 9.99 -9.46 -24.05
C ALA A 276 10.39 -10.37 -22.88
N PHE A 277 9.49 -10.54 -21.93
CA PHE A 277 9.61 -11.59 -20.92
C PHE A 277 9.35 -12.94 -21.59
N GLN A 278 10.42 -13.63 -22.01
CA GLN A 278 10.33 -15.02 -22.45
C GLN A 278 10.23 -15.93 -21.21
N LEU A 279 9.08 -16.59 -21.08
CA LEU A 279 8.89 -17.73 -20.18
C LEU A 279 9.70 -18.91 -20.72
N LEU A 280 10.69 -19.37 -19.98
CA LEU A 280 11.37 -20.64 -20.26
C LEU A 280 10.43 -21.81 -19.92
N PRO A 281 10.32 -22.83 -20.78
CA PRO A 281 9.52 -24.01 -20.48
C PRO A 281 10.18 -24.85 -19.40
N SER A 282 9.35 -25.35 -18.45
CA SER A 282 9.77 -26.32 -17.45
C SER A 282 10.07 -27.68 -18.10
N GLU A 283 11.27 -28.22 -17.88
CA GLU A 283 11.60 -29.58 -18.25
C GLU A 283 10.80 -30.62 -17.43
N PRO A 284 10.35 -31.71 -18.04
CA PRO A 284 9.71 -32.80 -17.31
C PRO A 284 10.77 -33.65 -16.62
N THR A 285 10.67 -33.79 -15.30
CA THR A 285 11.41 -34.81 -14.54
C THR A 285 10.79 -36.18 -14.79
N SER A 286 11.62 -37.07 -15.26
CA SER A 286 11.40 -38.53 -15.35
C SER A 286 11.25 -39.18 -13.98
#